data_b769e705b7903dde7e417e3829b555f9
#
_entry.id   b769e705b7903dde7e417e3829b555f9
#
_cell.length_a   1.000
_cell.length_b   1.000
_cell.length_c   1.000
_cell.angle_alpha   90.00
_cell.angle_beta   90.00
_cell.angle_gamma   90.00
#
_symmetry.space_group_name_H-M   'P 1'
#
loop_
_entity.id
_entity.type
_entity.pdbx_description
1 polymer ?
#
loop_
_entity_poly.entity_id
_entity_poly.type
_entity_poly.pdbx_seq_one_letter_code
_entity_poly.pdbx_strand_id
1 'polypeptide(L)'
;MTVIDEAAPVLVVRRQMAVPRERVFEAWLDSESLAHWMRPGNFTHATVTVDPRVGGGFRIVMEGRTDGGDYEHRGEYLAIEPPSLLSFTWISKATDHKPTVVTIEFHERGTGTELFLTHRRLTPKAVEPHREGWTDVVRLLDEVLTRDQLI
;
A
#
# COMPACT_ATOMS: atom_id res chain seq x y z
N MET A 1 1.08 -29.97 -9.74
CA MET A 1 1.51 -29.29 -8.56
C MET A 1 2.23 -27.99 -8.87
N THR A 2 1.99 -27.01 -8.10
CA THR A 2 2.53 -25.71 -8.39
C THR A 2 3.29 -25.20 -7.20
N VAL A 3 4.57 -25.32 -7.26
CA VAL A 3 5.43 -24.82 -6.19
C VAL A 3 6.25 -23.66 -6.66
N ILE A 4 5.87 -23.15 -7.75
CA ILE A 4 6.69 -22.18 -8.43
C ILE A 4 6.86 -20.92 -7.61
N ASP A 5 5.83 -20.56 -6.87
CA ASP A 5 5.85 -19.30 -6.13
C ASP A 5 6.85 -19.27 -5.01
N GLU A 6 7.33 -20.42 -4.56
CA GLU A 6 8.35 -20.46 -3.53
C GLU A 6 9.66 -19.85 -4.00
N ALA A 7 9.95 -19.92 -5.29
CA ALA A 7 11.15 -19.38 -5.85
C ALA A 7 10.99 -17.92 -6.30
N ALA A 8 9.77 -17.42 -6.36
CA ALA A 8 9.51 -16.05 -6.77
C ALA A 8 9.90 -15.07 -5.68
N PRO A 9 10.48 -13.92 -6.02
CA PRO A 9 10.82 -12.93 -5.01
C PRO A 9 9.56 -12.41 -4.33
N VAL A 10 9.64 -12.27 -3.02
CA VAL A 10 8.57 -11.69 -2.21
C VAL A 10 9.15 -10.48 -1.49
N LEU A 11 8.53 -9.34 -1.72
CA LEU A 11 8.89 -8.12 -1.02
C LEU A 11 8.12 -8.06 0.30
N VAL A 12 8.81 -7.79 1.39
CA VAL A 12 8.18 -7.63 2.70
C VAL A 12 8.61 -6.30 3.30
N VAL A 13 7.63 -5.51 3.74
CA VAL A 13 7.88 -4.27 4.46
C VAL A 13 7.10 -4.35 5.78
N ARG A 14 7.79 -4.02 6.89
CA ARG A 14 7.20 -4.07 8.23
C ARG A 14 7.35 -2.72 8.90
N ARG A 15 6.35 -2.35 9.72
CA ARG A 15 6.46 -1.14 10.52
C ARG A 15 5.60 -1.24 11.76
N GLN A 16 6.17 -0.84 12.90
CA GLN A 16 5.43 -0.69 14.15
C GLN A 16 4.94 0.74 14.26
N MET A 17 3.69 0.89 14.67
CA MET A 17 3.05 2.20 14.80
C MET A 17 2.34 2.30 16.14
N ALA A 18 2.38 3.48 16.76
CA ALA A 18 1.67 3.74 18.01
C ALA A 18 0.23 4.17 17.75
N VAL A 19 -0.42 3.53 16.79
CA VAL A 19 -1.78 3.85 16.34
C VAL A 19 -2.59 2.57 16.36
N PRO A 20 -3.81 2.57 16.92
CA PRO A 20 -4.66 1.38 16.95
C PRO A 20 -4.91 0.82 15.55
N ARG A 21 -4.94 -0.49 15.42
CA ARG A 21 -5.05 -1.12 14.09
C ARG A 21 -6.34 -0.79 13.36
N GLU A 22 -7.41 -0.52 14.06
CA GLU A 22 -8.66 -0.11 13.43
C GLU A 22 -8.47 1.17 12.61
N ARG A 23 -7.72 2.12 13.17
CA ARG A 23 -7.43 3.37 12.47
C ARG A 23 -6.46 3.18 11.31
N VAL A 24 -5.44 2.33 11.52
CA VAL A 24 -4.48 2.04 10.45
C VAL A 24 -5.20 1.35 9.29
N PHE A 25 -6.02 0.37 9.60
CA PHE A 25 -6.78 -0.36 8.58
C PHE A 25 -7.70 0.57 7.78
N GLU A 26 -8.50 1.39 8.47
CA GLU A 26 -9.45 2.30 7.82
C GLU A 26 -8.76 3.29 6.87
N ALA A 27 -7.54 3.72 7.22
CA ALA A 27 -6.79 4.67 6.41
C ALA A 27 -6.54 4.16 5.00
N TRP A 28 -6.40 2.85 4.82
CA TRP A 28 -6.14 2.25 3.52
C TRP A 28 -7.36 2.21 2.61
N LEU A 29 -8.56 2.39 3.15
CA LEU A 29 -9.81 2.32 2.39
C LEU A 29 -10.49 3.67 2.19
N ASP A 30 -9.87 4.74 2.68
CA ASP A 30 -10.41 6.09 2.62
C ASP A 30 -9.62 6.90 1.60
N SER A 31 -10.30 7.38 0.56
CA SER A 31 -9.65 8.11 -0.54
C SER A 31 -8.98 9.39 -0.06
N GLU A 32 -9.59 10.12 0.88
CA GLU A 32 -8.97 11.33 1.42
C GLU A 32 -7.70 11.02 2.18
N SER A 33 -7.73 9.96 3.00
CA SER A 33 -6.57 9.54 3.76
C SER A 33 -5.44 9.14 2.82
N LEU A 34 -5.74 8.25 1.87
CA LEU A 34 -4.75 7.77 0.90
C LEU A 34 -4.07 8.91 0.14
N ALA A 35 -4.80 9.97 -0.19
CA ALA A 35 -4.26 11.10 -0.91
C ALA A 35 -3.12 11.80 -0.14
N HIS A 36 -3.10 11.69 1.18
CA HIS A 36 -2.09 12.33 2.01
C HIS A 36 -0.79 11.55 2.13
N TRP A 37 -0.83 10.23 1.99
CA TRP A 37 0.37 9.43 2.24
C TRP A 37 0.74 8.45 1.14
N MET A 38 -0.12 8.23 0.15
CA MET A 38 0.20 7.34 -0.98
C MET A 38 0.97 8.11 -2.05
N ARG A 39 2.10 8.66 -1.66
CA ARG A 39 2.96 9.50 -2.52
C ARG A 39 4.43 9.29 -2.18
N PRO A 40 4.98 8.10 -2.50
CA PRO A 40 6.37 7.79 -2.19
C PRO A 40 7.35 8.67 -2.95
N GLY A 41 8.57 8.77 -2.44
CA GLY A 41 9.65 9.47 -3.10
C GLY A 41 9.37 10.96 -3.24
N ASN A 42 9.52 11.46 -4.45
CA ASN A 42 9.39 12.90 -4.75
C ASN A 42 7.99 13.32 -5.18
N PHE A 43 7.01 12.44 -5.12
CA PHE A 43 5.64 12.84 -5.41
C PHE A 43 5.14 13.80 -4.33
N THR A 44 4.41 14.83 -4.74
CA THR A 44 3.90 15.84 -3.81
C THR A 44 2.44 15.63 -3.45
N HIS A 45 1.70 14.91 -4.28
CA HIS A 45 0.30 14.64 -3.99
C HIS A 45 -0.16 13.41 -4.77
N ALA A 46 -1.35 12.92 -4.43
CA ALA A 46 -1.99 11.82 -5.13
C ALA A 46 -3.48 12.11 -5.27
N THR A 47 -4.03 11.73 -6.42
CA THR A 47 -5.48 11.76 -6.66
C THR A 47 -5.96 10.34 -6.56
N VAL A 48 -6.96 10.09 -5.71
CA VAL A 48 -7.36 8.74 -5.34
C VAL A 48 -8.87 8.56 -5.47
N THR A 49 -9.29 7.47 -6.10
CA THR A 49 -10.67 7.00 -6.06
C THR A 49 -10.66 5.55 -5.60
N VAL A 50 -11.61 5.19 -4.73
CA VAL A 50 -11.73 3.83 -4.23
C VAL A 50 -13.19 3.38 -4.20
N ASP A 51 -13.40 2.11 -4.47
CA ASP A 51 -14.66 1.41 -4.24
C ASP A 51 -14.33 0.31 -3.22
N PRO A 52 -14.46 0.58 -1.91
CA PRO A 52 -13.87 -0.26 -0.87
C PRO A 52 -14.70 -1.49 -0.55
N ARG A 53 -14.85 -2.37 -1.51
CA ARG A 53 -15.52 -3.67 -1.36
C ARG A 53 -14.76 -4.71 -2.16
N VAL A 54 -14.89 -5.96 -1.77
CA VAL A 54 -14.28 -7.06 -2.54
C VAL A 54 -14.86 -7.04 -3.95
N GLY A 55 -13.99 -7.08 -4.94
CA GLY A 55 -14.37 -6.93 -6.34
C GLY A 55 -14.42 -5.48 -6.81
N GLY A 56 -14.42 -4.51 -5.88
CA GLY A 56 -14.33 -3.11 -6.24
C GLY A 56 -12.90 -2.72 -6.60
N GLY A 57 -12.75 -1.60 -7.28
CA GLY A 57 -11.46 -1.15 -7.76
C GLY A 57 -10.98 0.12 -7.10
N PHE A 58 -9.72 0.44 -7.34
CA PHE A 58 -9.16 1.72 -6.95
C PHE A 58 -8.27 2.26 -8.06
N ARG A 59 -8.10 3.57 -8.04
CA ARG A 59 -7.18 4.26 -8.94
C ARG A 59 -6.44 5.32 -8.15
N ILE A 60 -5.12 5.32 -8.25
CA ILE A 60 -4.26 6.27 -7.57
C ILE A 60 -3.34 6.88 -8.62
N VAL A 61 -3.38 8.20 -8.76
CA VAL A 61 -2.47 8.92 -9.66
C VAL A 61 -1.53 9.73 -8.79
N MET A 62 -0.27 9.36 -8.80
CA MET A 62 0.79 10.06 -8.05
C MET A 62 1.35 11.16 -8.94
N GLU A 63 1.43 12.37 -8.41
CA GLU A 63 1.71 13.57 -9.19
C GLU A 63 2.72 14.47 -8.52
N GLY A 64 3.25 15.43 -9.28
CA GLY A 64 4.07 16.50 -8.73
C GLY A 64 5.57 16.23 -8.71
N ARG A 65 6.03 15.17 -9.39
CA ARG A 65 7.46 14.94 -9.51
C ARG A 65 8.10 15.96 -10.44
N THR A 66 9.37 16.23 -10.19
CA THR A 66 10.12 17.20 -11.00
C THR A 66 10.32 16.76 -12.45
N ASP A 67 10.22 15.43 -12.72
CA ASP A 67 10.32 14.93 -14.08
C ASP A 67 9.02 15.13 -14.90
N GLY A 68 7.99 15.67 -14.26
CA GLY A 68 6.72 15.95 -14.93
C GLY A 68 5.86 14.73 -15.22
N GLY A 69 6.23 13.58 -14.73
CA GLY A 69 5.47 12.36 -14.96
C GLY A 69 4.30 12.20 -13.99
N ASP A 70 3.18 11.73 -14.50
CA ASP A 70 2.05 11.29 -13.71
C ASP A 70 2.06 9.76 -13.72
N TYR A 71 1.90 9.17 -12.54
CA TYR A 71 2.04 7.72 -12.40
C TYR A 71 0.73 7.14 -11.89
N GLU A 72 0.04 6.42 -12.78
CA GLU A 72 -1.22 5.78 -12.44
C GLU A 72 -0.97 4.38 -11.89
N HIS A 73 -1.65 4.10 -10.78
CA HIS A 73 -1.70 2.77 -10.17
C HIS A 73 -3.16 2.40 -10.01
N ARG A 74 -3.50 1.15 -10.28
CA ARG A 74 -4.88 0.68 -10.15
C ARG A 74 -4.89 -0.75 -9.66
N GLY A 75 -6.02 -1.18 -9.20
CA GLY A 75 -6.18 -2.55 -8.73
C GLY A 75 -7.60 -2.87 -8.35
N GLU A 76 -7.76 -4.08 -7.84
CA GLU A 76 -9.04 -4.61 -7.39
C GLU A 76 -8.85 -5.19 -6.00
N TYR A 77 -9.81 -4.97 -5.11
CA TYR A 77 -9.76 -5.55 -3.76
C TYR A 77 -10.09 -7.03 -3.83
N LEU A 78 -9.19 -7.86 -3.29
CA LEU A 78 -9.33 -9.32 -3.25
C LEU A 78 -9.85 -9.79 -1.92
N ALA A 79 -9.49 -9.13 -0.82
CA ALA A 79 -9.94 -9.46 0.52
C ALA A 79 -9.97 -8.20 1.38
N ILE A 80 -11.02 -8.02 2.14
CA ILE A 80 -11.17 -6.92 3.09
C ILE A 80 -11.72 -7.53 4.38
N GLU A 81 -10.87 -7.72 5.38
CA GLU A 81 -11.22 -8.36 6.65
C GLU A 81 -10.84 -7.44 7.81
N PRO A 82 -11.72 -6.48 8.13
CA PRO A 82 -11.41 -5.50 9.19
C PRO A 82 -11.27 -6.17 10.55
N PRO A 83 -10.35 -5.73 11.37
CA PRO A 83 -9.30 -4.77 11.10
C PRO A 83 -7.95 -5.43 10.82
N SER A 84 -7.94 -6.68 10.34
CA SER A 84 -6.75 -7.53 10.35
C SER A 84 -6.08 -7.77 9.01
N LEU A 85 -6.83 -7.74 7.89
CA LEU A 85 -6.24 -8.13 6.60
C LEU A 85 -6.87 -7.38 5.44
N LEU A 86 -6.02 -6.93 4.52
CA LEU A 86 -6.41 -6.28 3.28
C LEU A 86 -5.54 -6.83 2.16
N SER A 87 -6.15 -7.22 1.05
CA SER A 87 -5.39 -7.69 -0.11
C SER A 87 -5.98 -7.09 -1.38
N PHE A 88 -5.10 -6.72 -2.31
CA PHE A 88 -5.53 -6.14 -3.57
C PHE A 88 -4.49 -6.39 -4.66
N THR A 89 -4.91 -6.28 -5.91
CA THR A 89 -3.97 -6.29 -7.02
C THR A 89 -3.34 -4.90 -7.17
N TRP A 90 -2.15 -4.85 -7.73
CA TRP A 90 -1.40 -3.62 -7.92
C TRP A 90 -0.84 -3.63 -9.33
N ILE A 91 -1.30 -2.69 -10.15
CA ILE A 91 -1.01 -2.64 -11.57
C ILE A 91 -0.53 -1.23 -11.91
N SER A 92 0.64 -1.14 -12.54
CA SER A 92 1.18 0.13 -12.99
C SER A 92 2.18 -0.10 -14.11
N LYS A 93 2.73 0.99 -14.61
CA LYS A 93 3.81 0.90 -15.59
C LYS A 93 5.00 0.10 -15.02
N ALA A 94 5.27 0.25 -13.72
CA ALA A 94 6.38 -0.43 -13.06
C ALA A 94 6.16 -1.93 -12.93
N THR A 95 4.95 -2.43 -13.16
CA THR A 95 4.66 -3.86 -13.19
C THR A 95 4.39 -4.33 -14.62
N ASP A 96 4.78 -3.54 -15.63
CA ASP A 96 4.48 -3.79 -17.05
C ASP A 96 2.98 -3.95 -17.30
N HIS A 97 2.16 -3.22 -16.53
CA HIS A 97 0.70 -3.28 -16.58
C HIS A 97 0.14 -4.67 -16.31
N LYS A 98 0.90 -5.49 -15.59
CA LYS A 98 0.46 -6.82 -15.17
C LYS A 98 0.02 -6.78 -13.72
N PRO A 99 -0.99 -7.59 -13.36
CA PRO A 99 -1.43 -7.62 -11.96
C PRO A 99 -0.37 -8.28 -11.07
N THR A 100 -0.05 -7.59 -10.00
CA THR A 100 0.74 -8.11 -8.89
C THR A 100 -0.17 -8.09 -7.67
N VAL A 101 0.24 -8.70 -6.56
CA VAL A 101 -0.63 -8.83 -5.39
C VAL A 101 0.05 -8.23 -4.16
N VAL A 102 -0.66 -7.33 -3.50
CA VAL A 102 -0.24 -6.75 -2.23
C VAL A 102 -1.18 -7.28 -1.15
N THR A 103 -0.61 -7.76 -0.06
CA THR A 103 -1.37 -8.20 1.10
C THR A 103 -0.83 -7.49 2.33
N ILE A 104 -1.73 -6.91 3.12
CA ILE A 104 -1.35 -6.19 4.33
C ILE A 104 -2.02 -6.84 5.52
N GLU A 105 -1.22 -7.22 6.52
CA GLU A 105 -1.71 -7.73 7.79
C GLU A 105 -1.49 -6.67 8.85
N PHE A 106 -2.50 -6.50 9.69
CA PHE A 106 -2.47 -5.49 10.75
C PHE A 106 -2.57 -6.24 12.07
N HIS A 107 -1.43 -6.42 12.74
CA HIS A 107 -1.36 -7.16 14.00
C HIS A 107 -1.42 -6.19 15.17
N GLU A 108 -2.26 -6.50 16.14
CA GLU A 108 -2.34 -5.71 17.37
C GLU A 108 -1.10 -5.95 18.22
N ARG A 109 -0.49 -4.86 18.66
CA ARG A 109 0.68 -4.91 19.55
C ARG A 109 0.47 -3.89 20.66
N GLY A 110 -0.03 -4.35 21.81
CA GLY A 110 -0.43 -3.44 22.88
C GLY A 110 -1.54 -2.53 22.37
N THR A 111 -1.33 -1.21 22.46
CA THR A 111 -2.29 -0.23 21.94
C THR A 111 -1.97 0.19 20.50
N GLY A 112 -0.92 -0.36 19.92
CA GLY A 112 -0.48 -0.02 18.59
C GLY A 112 -0.65 -1.15 17.59
N THR A 113 0.04 -1.04 16.49
CA THR A 113 -0.07 -1.95 15.35
C THR A 113 1.31 -2.33 14.84
N GLU A 114 1.46 -3.59 14.47
CA GLU A 114 2.57 -3.99 13.62
C GLU A 114 1.99 -4.33 12.25
N LEU A 115 2.38 -3.57 11.25
CA LEU A 115 1.92 -3.72 9.88
C LEU A 115 2.93 -4.56 9.10
N PHE A 116 2.43 -5.57 8.39
CA PHE A 116 3.22 -6.38 7.47
C PHE A 116 2.64 -6.23 6.08
N LEU A 117 3.40 -5.67 5.16
CA LEU A 117 3.00 -5.56 3.76
C LEU A 117 3.84 -6.53 2.95
N THR A 118 3.19 -7.42 2.20
CA THR A 118 3.88 -8.30 1.26
C THR A 118 3.44 -7.95 -0.15
N HIS A 119 4.37 -7.98 -1.08
CA HIS A 119 4.09 -7.71 -2.50
C HIS A 119 4.65 -8.87 -3.30
N ARG A 120 3.79 -9.56 -4.02
CA ARG A 120 4.12 -10.77 -4.78
C ARG A 120 3.93 -10.56 -6.27
N ARG A 121 4.58 -11.40 -7.05
CA ARG A 121 4.51 -11.40 -8.51
C ARG A 121 5.24 -10.24 -9.18
N LEU A 122 6.12 -9.59 -8.45
CA LEU A 122 7.01 -8.60 -9.05
C LEU A 122 8.12 -9.31 -9.82
N THR A 123 8.56 -8.70 -10.91
CA THR A 123 9.79 -9.17 -11.57
C THR A 123 10.97 -8.85 -10.66
N PRO A 124 12.08 -9.59 -10.76
CA PRO A 124 13.23 -9.33 -9.88
C PRO A 124 13.71 -7.89 -9.88
N LYS A 125 13.74 -7.24 -11.04
CA LYS A 125 14.21 -5.85 -11.13
C LYS A 125 13.25 -4.85 -10.52
N ALA A 126 11.98 -5.23 -10.31
CA ALA A 126 10.98 -4.35 -9.74
C ALA A 126 10.97 -4.39 -8.20
N VAL A 127 11.61 -5.38 -7.58
CA VAL A 127 11.52 -5.59 -6.13
C VAL A 127 12.08 -4.40 -5.36
N GLU A 128 13.31 -3.98 -5.62
CA GLU A 128 13.91 -2.90 -4.84
C GLU A 128 13.23 -1.55 -5.01
N PRO A 129 12.85 -1.13 -6.22
CA PRO A 129 12.10 0.12 -6.36
C PRO A 129 10.77 0.11 -5.61
N HIS A 130 10.07 -1.04 -5.60
CA HIS A 130 8.83 -1.16 -4.84
C HIS A 130 9.09 -1.20 -3.34
N ARG A 131 10.19 -1.80 -2.89
CA ARG A 131 10.57 -1.80 -1.47
C ARG A 131 10.76 -0.36 -0.98
N GLU A 132 11.49 0.43 -1.74
CA GLU A 132 11.71 1.83 -1.41
C GLU A 132 10.39 2.60 -1.36
N GLY A 133 9.53 2.38 -2.36
CA GLY A 133 8.23 3.04 -2.42
C GLY A 133 7.33 2.68 -1.25
N TRP A 134 7.19 1.40 -0.95
CA TRP A 134 6.34 0.96 0.16
C TRP A 134 6.91 1.39 1.51
N THR A 135 8.22 1.40 1.66
CA THR A 135 8.86 1.89 2.89
C THR A 135 8.50 3.36 3.13
N ASP A 136 8.56 4.18 2.09
CA ASP A 136 8.15 5.59 2.18
C ASP A 136 6.66 5.72 2.51
N VAL A 137 5.83 4.93 1.84
CA VAL A 137 4.38 4.99 2.02
C VAL A 137 4.00 4.69 3.47
N VAL A 138 4.52 3.59 4.04
CA VAL A 138 4.14 3.24 5.42
C VAL A 138 4.72 4.21 6.43
N ARG A 139 5.87 4.82 6.14
CA ARG A 139 6.43 5.87 6.99
C ARG A 139 5.53 7.10 6.98
N LEU A 140 5.09 7.53 5.82
CA LEU A 140 4.18 8.67 5.69
C LEU A 140 2.83 8.39 6.37
N LEU A 141 2.32 7.19 6.19
CA LEU A 141 1.09 6.76 6.87
C LEU A 141 1.22 6.90 8.38
N ASP A 142 2.33 6.39 8.93
CA ASP A 142 2.59 6.47 10.36
C ASP A 142 2.66 7.94 10.82
N GLU A 143 3.38 8.78 10.08
CA GLU A 143 3.49 10.19 10.42
C GLU A 143 2.14 10.91 10.42
N VAL A 144 1.32 10.66 9.40
CA VAL A 144 0.00 11.30 9.29
C VAL A 144 -0.92 10.85 10.42
N LEU A 145 -1.00 9.56 10.68
CA LEU A 145 -1.91 9.03 11.71
C LEU A 145 -1.45 9.39 13.10
N THR A 146 -0.14 9.40 13.35
CA THR A 146 0.41 9.79 14.65
C THR A 146 0.12 11.26 14.92
N ARG A 147 0.29 12.12 13.93
CA ARG A 147 -0.01 13.54 14.06
C ARG A 147 -1.49 13.76 14.36
N ASP A 148 -2.36 13.03 13.69
CA ASP A 148 -3.81 13.14 13.91
C ASP A 148 -4.21 12.75 15.33
N GLN A 149 -3.48 11.85 15.98
CA GLN A 149 -3.75 11.46 17.36
C GLN A 149 -3.42 12.57 18.37
N LEU A 150 -2.56 13.50 17.99
CA LEU A 150 -2.13 14.57 18.89
C LEU A 150 -3.10 15.76 18.94
N ILE A 151 -4.11 15.74 18.10
CA ILE A 151 -5.08 16.84 18.01
C ILE A 151 -6.27 16.64 18.95
#